data_4a30e058d56496bd9ca596c421af5ac6
#
_entry.id   4a30e058d56496bd9ca596c421af5ac6
#
_cell.length_a   1.000
_cell.length_b   1.000
_cell.length_c   1.000
_cell.angle_alpha   90.00
_cell.angle_beta   90.00
_cell.angle_gamma   90.00
#
_symmetry.space_group_name_H-M   'P 1'
#
loop_
_entity.id
_entity.type
_entity.pdbx_description
1 polymer ?
#
loop_
_entity_poly.entity_id
_entity_poly.type
_entity_poly.pdbx_seq_one_letter_code
_entity_poly.pdbx_strand_id
1 'polypeptide(L)'
;MSETTIDPAEFRKVLGSYPTGVCVITALDEGKPAGMVVGSFTSVSLAPPLVGFFPDKSSTSWPLIEKAGHFCVNVMASDQGQVCRAVMAKGDAKFVGVEYVISEHNLPIIADSIAAIECKLYSVTEAGDHWFVLGQILRMETVREDDPMLFHRGRYGSFAEKM
;
A
#
# COMPACT_ATOMS: atom_id res chain seq x y z
N MET A 1 31.49 16.92 12.09
CA MET A 1 31.19 16.28 10.78
C MET A 1 30.07 17.05 10.13
N SER A 2 30.27 17.53 8.90
CA SER A 2 29.18 18.13 8.14
C SER A 2 28.18 17.06 7.78
N GLU A 3 26.90 17.26 8.10
CA GLU A 3 25.82 16.41 7.59
C GLU A 3 25.87 16.45 6.06
N THR A 4 25.97 15.29 5.44
CA THR A 4 25.92 15.19 3.98
C THR A 4 24.51 15.52 3.56
N THR A 5 24.32 16.71 2.98
CA THR A 5 23.02 17.11 2.43
C THR A 5 22.84 16.42 1.09
N ILE A 6 21.90 15.48 1.01
CA ILE A 6 21.56 14.82 -0.25
C ILE A 6 20.49 15.63 -0.98
N ASP A 7 20.75 15.93 -2.25
CA ASP A 7 19.76 16.60 -3.11
C ASP A 7 18.52 15.71 -3.29
N PRO A 8 17.30 16.23 -3.00
CA PRO A 8 16.06 15.46 -3.17
C PRO A 8 15.84 14.93 -4.58
N ALA A 9 16.28 15.63 -5.62
CA ALA A 9 16.16 15.19 -7.00
C ALA A 9 17.08 13.99 -7.28
N GLU A 10 18.31 14.04 -6.79
CA GLU A 10 19.27 12.94 -6.87
C GLU A 10 18.79 11.71 -6.10
N PHE A 11 18.27 11.91 -4.88
CA PHE A 11 17.67 10.85 -4.08
C PHE A 11 16.56 10.12 -4.85
N ARG A 12 15.60 10.85 -5.40
CA ARG A 12 14.51 10.26 -6.19
C ARG A 12 14.97 9.55 -7.45
N LYS A 13 15.99 10.10 -8.12
CA LYS A 13 16.56 9.51 -9.34
C LYS A 13 17.23 8.17 -9.05
N VAL A 14 18.07 8.12 -8.03
CA VAL A 14 18.82 6.90 -7.68
C VAL A 14 17.87 5.84 -7.15
N LEU A 15 17.03 6.17 -6.17
CA LEU A 15 16.10 5.20 -5.56
C LEU A 15 14.97 4.79 -6.52
N GLY A 16 14.62 5.63 -7.49
CA GLY A 16 13.69 5.29 -8.56
C GLY A 16 14.21 4.17 -9.48
N SER A 17 15.51 3.89 -9.45
CA SER A 17 16.09 2.75 -10.17
C SER A 17 15.75 1.40 -9.53
N TYR A 18 15.35 1.39 -8.27
CA TYR A 18 14.86 0.21 -7.57
C TYR A 18 13.37 0.02 -7.83
N PRO A 19 12.96 -1.09 -8.50
CA PRO A 19 11.55 -1.33 -8.77
C PRO A 19 10.83 -1.81 -7.52
N THR A 20 9.56 -1.44 -7.41
CA THR A 20 8.69 -1.92 -6.34
C THR A 20 7.44 -2.57 -6.90
N GLY A 21 6.77 -3.40 -6.09
CA GLY A 21 5.38 -3.73 -6.30
C GLY A 21 4.48 -2.53 -5.99
N VAL A 22 3.19 -2.68 -6.24
CA VAL A 22 2.18 -1.67 -5.95
C VAL A 22 1.07 -2.31 -5.14
N CYS A 23 0.80 -1.74 -3.98
CA CYS A 23 -0.30 -2.15 -3.11
C CYS A 23 -1.23 -0.97 -2.82
N VAL A 24 -2.50 -1.28 -2.60
CA VAL A 24 -3.47 -0.34 -2.04
C VAL A 24 -3.78 -0.78 -0.61
N ILE A 25 -3.49 0.10 0.34
CA ILE A 25 -3.86 -0.10 1.74
C ILE A 25 -5.28 0.45 1.91
N THR A 26 -6.20 -0.36 2.44
CA THR A 26 -7.59 0.04 2.66
C THR A 26 -8.01 -0.13 4.10
N ALA A 27 -8.89 0.73 4.57
CA ALA A 27 -9.54 0.66 5.87
C ALA A 27 -10.95 1.26 5.78
N LEU A 28 -11.77 1.07 6.80
CA LEU A 28 -13.05 1.76 6.95
C LEU A 28 -12.94 2.84 8.02
N ASP A 29 -13.28 4.06 7.64
CA ASP A 29 -13.46 5.18 8.54
C ASP A 29 -14.94 5.58 8.55
N GLU A 30 -15.62 5.30 9.67
CA GLU A 30 -17.05 5.61 9.83
C GLU A 30 -17.92 5.08 8.66
N GLY A 31 -17.65 3.86 8.23
CA GLY A 31 -18.36 3.19 7.14
C GLY A 31 -17.97 3.62 5.73
N LYS A 32 -17.00 4.52 5.59
CA LYS A 32 -16.45 4.96 4.29
C LYS A 32 -15.07 4.35 4.04
N PRO A 33 -14.75 3.96 2.81
CA PRO A 33 -13.42 3.46 2.50
C PRO A 33 -12.39 4.58 2.59
N ALA A 34 -11.31 4.34 3.31
CA ALA A 34 -10.09 5.10 3.31
C ALA A 34 -8.99 4.27 2.67
N GLY A 35 -8.03 4.89 2.02
CA GLY A 35 -6.94 4.13 1.41
C GLY A 35 -5.85 4.99 0.83
N MET A 36 -4.74 4.32 0.53
CA MET A 36 -3.57 4.91 -0.08
C MET A 36 -2.82 3.89 -0.94
N VAL A 37 -2.19 4.37 -1.99
CA VAL A 37 -1.31 3.55 -2.84
C VAL A 37 0.10 3.63 -2.28
N VAL A 38 0.74 2.48 -2.10
CA VAL A 38 2.11 2.39 -1.59
C VAL A 38 2.99 1.49 -2.45
N GLY A 39 4.26 1.87 -2.58
CA GLY A 39 5.32 1.04 -3.14
C GLY A 39 6.29 0.53 -2.07
N SER A 40 6.00 0.77 -0.81
CA SER A 40 6.89 0.47 0.32
C SER A 40 6.52 -0.78 1.10
N PHE A 41 5.51 -1.53 0.65
CA PHE A 41 5.07 -2.76 1.30
C PHE A 41 6.15 -3.83 1.29
N THR A 42 6.31 -4.51 2.43
CA THR A 42 7.23 -5.64 2.55
C THR A 42 6.76 -6.67 3.58
N SER A 43 7.14 -7.93 3.39
CA SER A 43 7.06 -8.94 4.44
C SER A 43 8.10 -8.64 5.52
N VAL A 44 7.79 -8.90 6.78
CA VAL A 44 8.66 -8.56 7.92
C VAL A 44 8.99 -9.78 8.77
N SER A 45 7.99 -10.54 9.22
CA SER A 45 8.19 -11.65 10.17
C SER A 45 7.19 -12.76 9.91
N LEU A 46 7.62 -14.00 10.16
CA LEU A 46 6.73 -15.17 10.12
C LEU A 46 6.13 -15.48 11.49
N ALA A 47 6.88 -15.25 12.55
CA ALA A 47 6.43 -15.56 13.92
C ALA A 47 6.80 -14.42 14.89
N PRO A 48 5.87 -13.51 15.23
CA PRO A 48 4.50 -13.40 14.72
C PRO A 48 4.46 -13.02 13.24
N PRO A 49 3.35 -13.28 12.52
CA PRO A 49 3.24 -12.93 11.10
C PRO A 49 3.02 -11.43 10.94
N LEU A 50 4.05 -10.73 10.47
CA LEU A 50 4.06 -9.28 10.31
C LEU A 50 4.39 -8.87 8.88
N VAL A 51 3.73 -7.81 8.45
CA VAL A 51 4.05 -7.05 7.23
C VAL A 51 4.24 -5.59 7.59
N GLY A 52 4.87 -4.83 6.70
CA GLY A 52 5.13 -3.42 6.95
C GLY A 52 5.00 -2.55 5.71
N PHE A 53 4.79 -1.27 5.94
CA PHE A 53 4.83 -0.23 4.92
C PHE A 53 5.15 1.13 5.55
N PHE A 54 5.44 2.13 4.71
CA PHE A 54 5.92 3.44 5.16
C PHE A 54 5.05 4.57 4.60
N PRO A 55 3.97 4.97 5.31
CA PRO A 55 3.21 6.15 4.89
C PRO A 55 3.95 7.44 5.21
N ASP A 56 3.83 8.41 4.30
CA ASP A 56 4.31 9.77 4.51
C ASP A 56 3.54 10.46 5.65
N LYS A 57 4.23 11.22 6.51
CA LYS A 57 3.61 11.97 7.60
C LYS A 57 2.64 13.03 7.12
N SER A 58 2.79 13.51 5.88
CA SER A 58 1.85 14.46 5.25
C SER A 58 0.60 13.81 4.65
N SER A 59 0.50 12.49 4.64
CA SER A 59 -0.65 11.77 4.09
C SER A 59 -1.93 12.13 4.84
N THR A 60 -2.99 12.47 4.10
CA THR A 60 -4.33 12.69 4.65
C THR A 60 -5.09 11.38 4.89
N SER A 61 -4.68 10.30 4.24
CA SER A 61 -5.32 8.98 4.37
C SER A 61 -4.78 8.18 5.56
N TRP A 62 -3.49 8.32 5.87
CA TRP A 62 -2.87 7.55 6.95
C TRP A 62 -3.56 7.75 8.31
N PRO A 63 -3.89 8.97 8.77
CA PRO A 63 -4.56 9.15 10.05
C PRO A 63 -5.90 8.40 10.16
N LEU A 64 -6.63 8.25 9.05
CA LEU A 64 -7.89 7.51 9.01
C LEU A 64 -7.66 6.01 9.15
N ILE A 65 -6.62 5.50 8.50
CA ILE A 65 -6.22 4.08 8.56
C ILE A 65 -5.73 3.75 9.98
N GLU A 66 -4.88 4.60 10.56
CA GLU A 66 -4.38 4.45 11.91
C GLU A 66 -5.51 4.44 12.96
N LYS A 67 -6.45 5.38 12.85
CA LYS A 67 -7.64 5.45 13.70
C LYS A 67 -8.49 4.18 13.60
N ALA A 68 -8.64 3.61 12.42
CA ALA A 68 -9.37 2.36 12.22
C ALA A 68 -8.73 1.17 12.94
N GLY A 69 -7.41 1.16 13.09
CA GLY A 69 -6.66 0.13 13.82
C GLY A 69 -6.55 -1.21 13.09
N HIS A 70 -7.18 -1.34 11.93
CA HIS A 70 -7.13 -2.49 11.04
C HIS A 70 -7.02 -2.00 9.60
N PHE A 71 -6.35 -2.76 8.77
CA PHE A 71 -6.21 -2.43 7.34
C PHE A 71 -6.05 -3.69 6.50
N CYS A 72 -6.38 -3.58 5.23
CA CYS A 72 -6.11 -4.61 4.24
C CYS A 72 -5.05 -4.12 3.26
N VAL A 73 -4.08 -4.97 2.98
CA VAL A 73 -3.12 -4.77 1.89
C VAL A 73 -3.66 -5.49 0.66
N ASN A 74 -4.03 -4.72 -0.37
CA ASN A 74 -4.48 -5.26 -1.65
C ASN A 74 -3.32 -5.18 -2.63
N VAL A 75 -2.82 -6.33 -3.07
CA VAL A 75 -1.71 -6.40 -4.04
C VAL A 75 -2.29 -6.18 -5.45
N MET A 76 -1.85 -5.14 -6.12
CA MET A 76 -2.40 -4.75 -7.41
C MET A 76 -1.91 -5.61 -8.57
N ALA A 77 -2.84 -5.99 -9.42
CA ALA A 77 -2.55 -6.59 -10.72
C ALA A 77 -2.18 -5.51 -11.76
N SER A 78 -1.48 -5.91 -12.80
CA SER A 78 -0.98 -5.01 -13.85
C SER A 78 -2.08 -4.22 -14.57
N ASP A 79 -3.31 -4.75 -14.61
CA ASP A 79 -4.46 -4.12 -15.25
C ASP A 79 -5.26 -3.17 -14.33
N GLN A 80 -4.81 -2.93 -13.11
CA GLN A 80 -5.54 -2.14 -12.11
C GLN A 80 -5.03 -0.69 -11.97
N GLY A 81 -4.47 -0.11 -13.01
CA GLY A 81 -4.00 1.29 -12.98
C GLY A 81 -5.10 2.31 -12.69
N GLN A 82 -6.33 2.04 -13.13
CA GLN A 82 -7.47 2.92 -12.84
C GLN A 82 -7.88 2.88 -11.37
N VAL A 83 -7.76 1.73 -10.72
CA VAL A 83 -7.99 1.59 -9.27
C VAL A 83 -6.99 2.46 -8.51
N CYS A 84 -5.72 2.40 -8.85
CA CYS A 84 -4.69 3.23 -8.23
C CYS A 84 -4.99 4.72 -8.40
N ARG A 85 -5.37 5.16 -9.60
CA ARG A 85 -5.76 6.56 -9.85
C ARG A 85 -6.95 7.00 -9.01
N ALA A 86 -7.98 6.16 -8.89
CA ALA A 86 -9.15 6.46 -8.09
C ALA A 86 -8.83 6.56 -6.59
N VAL A 87 -7.95 5.70 -6.08
CA VAL A 87 -7.51 5.74 -4.68
C VAL A 87 -6.61 6.95 -4.40
N MET A 88 -5.80 7.37 -5.36
CA MET A 88 -4.97 8.57 -5.24
C MET A 88 -5.75 9.89 -5.39
N ALA A 89 -7.00 9.84 -5.87
CA ALA A 89 -7.85 11.02 -5.97
C ALA A 89 -8.11 11.63 -4.58
N LYS A 90 -8.53 12.89 -4.56
CA LYS A 90 -8.80 13.64 -3.31
C LYS A 90 -10.30 13.80 -3.08
N GLY A 91 -10.69 13.86 -1.80
CA GLY A 91 -12.06 14.14 -1.40
C GLY A 91 -13.05 13.10 -1.92
N ASP A 92 -14.19 13.55 -2.38
CA ASP A 92 -15.30 12.69 -2.84
C ASP A 92 -15.00 11.93 -4.14
N ALA A 93 -13.93 12.30 -4.86
CA ALA A 93 -13.47 11.57 -6.04
C ALA A 93 -12.74 10.28 -5.70
N LYS A 94 -12.29 10.13 -4.45
CA LYS A 94 -11.57 8.96 -3.98
C LYS A 94 -12.48 7.73 -3.97
N PHE A 95 -11.99 6.61 -4.46
CA PHE A 95 -12.73 5.35 -4.61
C PHE A 95 -13.89 5.34 -5.61
N VAL A 96 -14.12 6.42 -6.36
CA VAL A 96 -15.14 6.42 -7.41
C VAL A 96 -14.80 5.36 -8.46
N GLY A 97 -15.75 4.43 -8.72
CA GLY A 97 -15.58 3.34 -9.68
C GLY A 97 -14.73 2.17 -9.19
N VAL A 98 -14.28 2.19 -7.94
CA VAL A 98 -13.56 1.07 -7.33
C VAL A 98 -14.56 0.07 -6.75
N GLU A 99 -14.54 -1.16 -7.25
CA GLU A 99 -15.32 -2.26 -6.70
C GLU A 99 -14.58 -2.90 -5.54
N TYR A 100 -15.29 -3.13 -4.45
CA TYR A 100 -14.75 -3.79 -3.26
C TYR A 100 -15.87 -4.51 -2.49
N VAL A 101 -15.49 -5.48 -1.69
CA VAL A 101 -16.38 -6.13 -0.71
C VAL A 101 -15.87 -5.85 0.70
N ILE A 102 -16.77 -5.86 1.67
CA ILE A 102 -16.38 -5.73 3.08
C ILE A 102 -16.20 -7.13 3.67
N SER A 103 -15.02 -7.37 4.24
CA SER A 103 -14.67 -8.65 4.85
C SER A 103 -15.27 -8.83 6.24
N GLU A 104 -15.10 -10.04 6.82
CA GLU A 104 -15.47 -10.35 8.21
C GLU A 104 -14.72 -9.48 9.22
N HIS A 105 -13.52 -9.01 8.89
CA HIS A 105 -12.75 -8.06 9.71
C HIS A 105 -13.14 -6.59 9.46
N ASN A 106 -14.25 -6.36 8.76
CA ASN A 106 -14.75 -5.02 8.45
C ASN A 106 -13.77 -4.17 7.62
N LEU A 107 -13.15 -4.81 6.63
CA LEU A 107 -12.15 -4.18 5.76
C LEU A 107 -12.59 -4.21 4.29
N PRO A 108 -12.39 -3.12 3.53
CA PRO A 108 -12.59 -3.14 2.09
C PRO A 108 -11.53 -4.00 1.40
N ILE A 109 -11.96 -5.04 0.70
CA ILE A 109 -11.10 -5.86 -0.16
C ILE A 109 -11.41 -5.48 -1.60
N ILE A 110 -10.43 -4.92 -2.30
CA ILE A 110 -10.58 -4.48 -3.68
C ILE A 110 -10.76 -5.70 -4.60
N ALA A 111 -11.79 -5.66 -5.43
CA ALA A 111 -12.06 -6.70 -6.41
C ALA A 111 -10.88 -6.83 -7.40
N ASP A 112 -10.62 -8.06 -7.84
CA ASP A 112 -9.59 -8.40 -8.82
C ASP A 112 -8.14 -8.08 -8.43
N SER A 113 -7.86 -7.75 -7.18
CA SER A 113 -6.48 -7.71 -6.69
C SER A 113 -5.87 -9.12 -6.69
N ILE A 114 -4.54 -9.21 -6.82
CA ILE A 114 -3.85 -10.51 -6.84
C ILE A 114 -3.96 -11.20 -5.48
N ALA A 115 -3.75 -10.45 -4.41
CA ALA A 115 -3.80 -10.95 -3.06
C ALA A 115 -4.39 -9.91 -2.12
N ALA A 116 -4.99 -10.39 -1.04
CA ALA A 116 -5.52 -9.57 0.04
C ALA A 116 -4.93 -10.06 1.36
N ILE A 117 -4.41 -9.13 2.15
CA ILE A 117 -3.77 -9.40 3.44
C ILE A 117 -4.43 -8.50 4.48
N GLU A 118 -5.25 -9.08 5.33
CA GLU A 118 -5.98 -8.37 6.37
C GLU A 118 -5.16 -8.33 7.66
N CYS A 119 -4.98 -7.15 8.20
CA CYS A 119 -4.07 -6.91 9.31
C CYS A 119 -4.73 -6.11 10.44
N LYS A 120 -4.29 -6.42 11.65
CA LYS A 120 -4.43 -5.53 12.80
C LYS A 120 -3.18 -4.68 12.92
N LEU A 121 -3.35 -3.39 13.19
CA LEU A 121 -2.23 -2.50 13.48
C LEU A 121 -1.41 -3.04 14.66
N TYR A 122 -0.12 -3.24 14.45
CA TYR A 122 0.79 -3.81 15.44
C TYR A 122 1.66 -2.74 16.10
N SER A 123 2.31 -1.90 15.29
CA SER A 123 3.11 -0.77 15.79
C SER A 123 3.27 0.32 14.74
N VAL A 124 3.53 1.53 15.20
CA VAL A 124 3.87 2.70 14.39
C VAL A 124 5.10 3.35 15.00
N THR A 125 6.14 3.51 14.21
CA THR A 125 7.42 4.08 14.64
C THR A 125 7.83 5.20 13.70
N GLU A 126 8.43 6.26 14.20
CA GLU A 126 8.96 7.33 13.35
C GLU A 126 10.13 6.85 12.49
N ALA A 127 10.11 7.26 11.23
CA ALA A 127 11.15 6.96 10.24
C ALA A 127 11.38 8.22 9.37
N GLY A 128 11.98 9.26 9.95
CA GLY A 128 12.18 10.55 9.28
C GLY A 128 10.86 11.25 8.99
N ASP A 129 10.60 11.57 7.72
CA ASP A 129 9.36 12.19 7.24
C ASP A 129 8.24 11.16 6.93
N HIS A 130 8.50 9.89 7.27
CA HIS A 130 7.55 8.78 7.16
C HIS A 130 7.30 8.13 8.52
N TRP A 131 6.30 7.25 8.56
CA TRP A 131 6.10 6.28 9.64
C TRP A 131 6.53 4.91 9.16
N PHE A 132 7.05 4.08 10.06
CA PHE A 132 7.17 2.65 9.83
C PHE A 132 5.99 1.95 10.53
N VAL A 133 5.11 1.40 9.73
CA VAL A 133 3.89 0.72 10.19
C VAL A 133 4.08 -0.77 10.10
N LEU A 134 3.82 -1.48 11.19
CA LEU A 134 3.71 -2.93 11.21
C LEU A 134 2.26 -3.36 11.39
N GLY A 135 1.84 -4.31 10.58
CA GLY A 135 0.56 -4.99 10.71
C GLY A 135 0.75 -6.45 11.04
N GLN A 136 -0.02 -6.95 11.99
CA GLN A 136 -0.11 -8.38 12.27
C GLN A 136 -1.17 -9.00 11.38
N ILE A 137 -0.80 -10.02 10.63
CA ILE A 137 -1.70 -10.68 9.70
C ILE A 137 -2.77 -11.46 10.46
N LEU A 138 -4.04 -11.20 10.14
CA LEU A 138 -5.22 -11.92 10.64
C LEU A 138 -5.70 -12.95 9.64
N ARG A 139 -5.68 -12.61 8.36
CA ARG A 139 -6.07 -13.46 7.23
C ARG A 139 -5.33 -12.99 5.98
N MET A 140 -4.99 -13.94 5.12
CA MET A 140 -4.44 -13.62 3.81
C MET A 140 -4.85 -14.68 2.79
N GLU A 141 -5.02 -14.25 1.55
CA GLU A 141 -5.36 -15.14 0.44
C GLU A 141 -4.81 -14.61 -0.88
N THR A 142 -4.50 -15.53 -1.78
CA THR A 142 -4.32 -15.21 -3.19
C THR A 142 -5.71 -15.19 -3.84
N VAL A 143 -6.08 -14.08 -4.46
CA VAL A 143 -7.40 -13.88 -5.07
C VAL A 143 -7.41 -14.34 -6.52
N ARG A 144 -6.36 -14.01 -7.26
CA ARG A 144 -6.17 -14.49 -8.64
C ARG A 144 -4.69 -14.60 -8.99
N GLU A 145 -4.38 -15.50 -9.91
CA GLU A 145 -3.06 -15.60 -10.50
C GLU A 145 -2.98 -14.74 -11.75
N ASP A 146 -2.23 -13.64 -11.68
CA ASP A 146 -2.05 -12.69 -12.78
C ASP A 146 -0.74 -11.92 -12.59
N ASP A 147 -0.33 -11.16 -13.61
CA ASP A 147 0.87 -10.34 -13.54
C ASP A 147 0.72 -9.20 -12.53
N PRO A 148 1.71 -9.01 -11.66
CA PRO A 148 1.68 -7.92 -10.69
C PRO A 148 1.90 -6.56 -11.36
N MET A 149 1.34 -5.52 -10.75
CA MET A 149 1.70 -4.15 -11.08
C MET A 149 3.03 -3.81 -10.45
N LEU A 150 3.97 -3.33 -11.27
CA LEU A 150 5.27 -2.85 -10.84
C LEU A 150 5.36 -1.34 -11.04
N PHE A 151 6.17 -0.69 -10.21
CA PHE A 151 6.50 0.73 -10.33
C PHE A 151 8.03 0.88 -10.44
N HIS A 152 8.48 1.51 -11.51
CA HIS A 152 9.91 1.69 -11.79
C HIS A 152 10.15 2.99 -12.53
N ARG A 153 11.03 3.84 -12.01
CA ARG A 153 11.40 5.14 -12.61
C ARG A 153 10.18 6.01 -12.96
N GLY A 154 9.21 6.07 -12.03
CA GLY A 154 7.99 6.87 -12.22
C GLY A 154 6.95 6.27 -13.17
N ARG A 155 7.09 5.01 -13.57
CA ARG A 155 6.18 4.34 -14.51
C ARG A 155 5.63 3.05 -13.93
N TYR A 156 4.38 2.76 -14.25
CA TYR A 156 3.77 1.46 -14.00
C TYR A 156 4.12 0.49 -15.12
N GLY A 157 4.30 -0.76 -14.75
CA GLY A 157 4.60 -1.84 -15.67
C GLY A 157 4.18 -3.18 -15.09
N SER A 158 4.56 -4.26 -15.75
CA SER A 158 4.30 -5.63 -15.32
C SER A 158 5.56 -6.45 -15.31
N PHE A 159 5.49 -7.61 -14.65
CA PHE A 159 6.57 -8.58 -14.63
C PHE A 159 6.67 -9.31 -15.98
N ALA A 160 7.88 -9.48 -16.47
CA ALA A 160 8.17 -10.34 -17.62
C ALA A 160 9.28 -11.31 -17.22
N GLU A 161 8.96 -12.59 -17.28
CA GLU A 161 9.96 -13.62 -17.04
C GLU A 161 11.03 -13.62 -18.14
N LYS A 162 12.28 -13.62 -17.74
CA LYS A 162 13.40 -13.82 -18.66
C LYS A 162 13.92 -15.23 -18.50
N MET A 163 14.01 -15.93 -19.61
CA MET A 163 14.67 -17.22 -19.66
C MET A 163 16.19 -17.04 -19.59
#